data_32f3923b7c344fd7560e04616fa90090
#
_entry.id   32f3923b7c344fd7560e04616fa90090
#
_cell.length_a   1.000
_cell.length_b   1.000
_cell.length_c   1.000
_cell.angle_alpha   90.00
_cell.angle_beta   90.00
_cell.angle_gamma   90.00
#
_symmetry.space_group_name_H-M   'P 1'
#
loop_
_entity.id
_entity.type
_entity.pdbx_description
1 polymer ?
#
loop_
_entity_poly.entity_id
_entity_poly.type
_entity_poly.pdbx_seq_one_letter_code
_entity_poly.pdbx_strand_id
1 'polypeptide(L)'
;MNEQTQPPVLPWDGHNQKLVSNVHPQDWKNPTPVKRYNLVVIGGGTAGLVSAIGAAGLGAKVALIEKHLLGGDCLNVGCVPSKAIIRAARAAAAVREAADFGVNVPHGVTVNFGKAMERMRRLRADISPHDSAKRFTELGVDVFLGGGKFTGPDTVTRR
;
A
#
# COMPACT_ATOMS: atom_id res chain seq x y z
N MET A 1 -16.20 16.53 14.94
CA MET A 1 -16.40 15.22 14.29
C MET A 1 -15.45 15.18 13.09
N ASN A 2 -14.34 14.44 13.20
CA ASN A 2 -13.40 14.27 12.09
C ASN A 2 -13.89 13.04 11.29
N GLU A 3 -14.62 13.30 10.21
CA GLU A 3 -14.83 12.29 9.19
C GLU A 3 -13.45 12.01 8.55
N GLN A 4 -12.82 10.93 8.98
CA GLN A 4 -11.77 10.31 8.21
C GLN A 4 -12.46 9.67 6.99
N THR A 5 -12.65 10.47 5.94
CA THR A 5 -13.19 9.95 4.68
C THR A 5 -12.19 8.96 4.12
N GLN A 6 -12.56 7.69 4.22
CA GLN A 6 -11.79 6.59 3.65
C GLN A 6 -11.54 6.87 2.16
N PRO A 7 -10.30 6.73 1.68
CA PRO A 7 -10.02 6.88 0.25
C PRO A 7 -10.86 5.87 -0.55
N PRO A 8 -11.53 6.30 -1.63
CA PRO A 8 -12.37 5.41 -2.43
C PRO A 8 -11.49 4.37 -3.14
N VAL A 9 -11.63 3.10 -2.74
CA VAL A 9 -10.96 1.97 -3.39
C VAL A 9 -12.02 1.09 -4.03
N LEU A 10 -12.04 1.05 -5.35
CA LEU A 10 -13.04 0.32 -6.12
C LEU A 10 -12.42 -0.81 -6.97
N PRO A 11 -13.19 -1.89 -7.22
CA PRO A 11 -14.47 -2.27 -6.59
C PRO A 11 -14.27 -2.59 -5.10
N TRP A 12 -15.31 -2.43 -4.28
CA TRP A 12 -15.25 -2.71 -2.83
C TRP A 12 -15.45 -4.21 -2.57
N ASP A 13 -14.54 -5.03 -3.13
CA ASP A 13 -14.51 -6.49 -2.94
C ASP A 13 -13.68 -6.90 -1.71
N GLY A 14 -13.70 -8.19 -1.37
CA GLY A 14 -12.99 -8.70 -0.20
C GLY A 14 -11.48 -8.46 -0.23
N HIS A 15 -10.86 -8.37 -1.43
CA HIS A 15 -9.44 -8.06 -1.56
C HIS A 15 -9.15 -6.60 -1.20
N ASN A 16 -9.96 -5.67 -1.71
CA ASN A 16 -9.81 -4.25 -1.39
C ASN A 16 -10.18 -3.95 0.06
N GLN A 17 -11.16 -4.66 0.63
CA GLN A 17 -11.46 -4.57 2.07
C GLN A 17 -10.26 -5.01 2.91
N LYS A 18 -9.64 -6.16 2.59
CA LYS A 18 -8.41 -6.65 3.25
C LYS A 18 -7.25 -5.65 3.09
N LEU A 19 -7.06 -5.08 1.89
CA LEU A 19 -6.05 -4.06 1.67
C LEU A 19 -6.24 -2.89 2.63
N VAL A 20 -7.43 -2.28 2.60
CA VAL A 20 -7.73 -1.07 3.39
C VAL A 20 -7.65 -1.35 4.88
N SER A 21 -8.12 -2.51 5.35
CA SER A 21 -8.00 -2.87 6.77
C SER A 21 -6.57 -2.94 7.29
N ASN A 22 -5.58 -3.14 6.42
CA ASN A 22 -4.17 -3.10 6.78
C ASN A 22 -3.56 -1.70 6.65
N VAL A 23 -3.80 -1.01 5.52
CA VAL A 23 -3.07 0.20 5.16
C VAL A 23 -3.79 1.50 5.51
N HIS A 24 -5.07 1.43 5.86
CA HIS A 24 -5.88 2.54 6.36
C HIS A 24 -7.09 2.01 7.17
N PRO A 25 -6.86 1.35 8.33
CA PRO A 25 -7.95 0.83 9.15
C PRO A 25 -8.93 1.93 9.53
N GLN A 26 -10.24 1.66 9.38
CA GLN A 26 -11.30 2.64 9.69
C GLN A 26 -11.42 2.98 11.19
N ASP A 27 -11.09 2.01 12.02
CA ASP A 27 -11.12 2.10 13.49
C ASP A 27 -9.76 2.53 14.08
N TRP A 28 -8.81 2.96 13.20
CA TRP A 28 -7.49 3.37 13.65
C TRP A 28 -7.54 4.57 14.60
N LYS A 29 -6.97 4.36 15.77
CA LYS A 29 -6.79 5.44 16.75
C LYS A 29 -5.36 5.96 16.65
N ASN A 30 -5.24 7.19 16.18
CA ASN A 30 -3.93 7.85 16.16
C ASN A 30 -3.37 7.93 17.57
N PRO A 31 -2.07 7.66 17.76
CA PRO A 31 -1.43 7.80 19.06
C PRO A 31 -1.43 9.26 19.53
N THR A 32 -1.26 9.47 20.85
CA THR A 32 -1.01 10.80 21.38
C THR A 32 0.40 11.22 21.00
N PRO A 33 0.60 12.37 20.33
CA PRO A 33 1.94 12.81 19.95
C PRO A 33 2.82 13.07 21.18
N VAL A 34 4.08 12.68 21.09
CA VAL A 34 5.07 13.09 22.09
C VAL A 34 5.52 14.53 21.84
N LYS A 35 6.12 15.16 22.86
CA LYS A 35 6.57 16.56 22.79
C LYS A 35 7.53 16.81 21.61
N ARG A 36 8.38 15.84 21.27
CA ARG A 36 9.36 15.95 20.18
C ARG A 36 9.69 14.57 19.61
N TYR A 37 9.74 14.49 18.30
CA TYR A 37 10.25 13.34 17.54
C TYR A 37 11.65 13.61 17.02
N ASN A 38 12.47 12.56 16.90
CA ASN A 38 13.76 12.65 16.20
C ASN A 38 13.56 12.78 14.69
N LEU A 39 12.50 12.13 14.17
CA LEU A 39 12.14 12.18 12.76
C LEU A 39 10.62 12.23 12.61
N VAL A 40 10.15 13.14 11.77
CA VAL A 40 8.76 13.16 11.30
C VAL A 40 8.75 12.92 9.80
N VAL A 41 8.08 11.86 9.38
CA VAL A 41 7.94 11.45 7.97
C VAL A 41 6.53 11.82 7.50
N ILE A 42 6.43 12.62 6.46
CA ILE A 42 5.15 12.97 5.83
C ILE A 42 5.04 12.18 4.52
N GLY A 43 4.11 11.24 4.50
CA GLY A 43 3.89 10.31 3.40
C GLY A 43 4.39 8.90 3.69
N GLY A 44 3.45 7.94 3.74
CA GLY A 44 3.69 6.52 3.98
C GLY A 44 3.90 5.71 2.69
N GLY A 45 4.50 6.29 1.66
CA GLY A 45 4.97 5.57 0.47
C GLY A 45 6.28 4.84 0.75
N THR A 46 6.85 4.18 -0.27
CA THR A 46 8.06 3.35 -0.12
C THR A 46 9.21 4.07 0.58
N ALA A 47 9.52 5.30 0.18
CA ALA A 47 10.60 6.08 0.78
C ALA A 47 10.31 6.42 2.26
N GLY A 48 9.07 6.84 2.55
CA GLY A 48 8.65 7.18 3.92
C GLY A 48 8.66 5.98 4.84
N LEU A 49 8.14 4.84 4.39
CA LEU A 49 8.13 3.60 5.16
C LEU A 49 9.55 3.11 5.48
N VAL A 50 10.44 3.11 4.48
CA VAL A 50 11.85 2.70 4.66
C VAL A 50 12.58 3.66 5.61
N SER A 51 12.39 4.97 5.46
CA SER A 51 13.01 5.97 6.33
C SER A 51 12.52 5.84 7.78
N ALA A 52 11.20 5.67 7.97
CA ALA A 52 10.61 5.53 9.28
C ALA A 52 11.12 4.28 10.03
N ILE A 53 11.09 3.11 9.36
CA ILE A 53 11.54 1.86 9.98
C ILE A 53 13.05 1.84 10.21
N GLY A 54 13.83 2.39 9.28
CA GLY A 54 15.28 2.49 9.43
C GLY A 54 15.67 3.34 10.65
N ALA A 55 15.07 4.52 10.80
CA ALA A 55 15.33 5.38 11.95
C ALA A 55 14.84 4.77 13.26
N ALA A 56 13.65 4.16 13.29
CA ALA A 56 13.14 3.48 14.47
C ALA A 56 14.01 2.29 14.88
N GLY A 57 14.51 1.51 13.91
CA GLY A 57 15.44 0.41 14.16
C GLY A 57 16.80 0.85 14.76
N LEU A 58 17.17 2.11 14.56
CA LEU A 58 18.33 2.74 15.19
C LEU A 58 18.01 3.41 16.54
N GLY A 59 16.80 3.23 17.06
CA GLY A 59 16.36 3.75 18.36
C GLY A 59 15.80 5.17 18.33
N ALA A 60 15.57 5.77 17.14
CA ALA A 60 14.95 7.07 17.04
C ALA A 60 13.45 7.00 17.36
N LYS A 61 12.92 8.06 18.01
CA LYS A 61 11.47 8.25 18.13
C LYS A 61 10.93 8.85 16.82
N VAL A 62 10.09 8.11 16.12
CA VAL A 62 9.65 8.43 14.75
C VAL A 62 8.14 8.60 14.70
N ALA A 63 7.67 9.67 14.04
CA ALA A 63 6.29 9.83 13.60
C ALA A 63 6.18 9.63 12.08
N LEU A 64 5.21 8.84 11.65
CA LEU A 64 4.84 8.66 10.25
C LEU A 64 3.41 9.15 10.04
N ILE A 65 3.22 10.09 9.12
CA ILE A 65 1.90 10.68 8.82
C ILE A 65 1.51 10.31 7.39
N GLU A 66 0.37 9.64 7.22
CA GLU A 66 -0.15 9.25 5.90
C GLU A 66 -1.60 9.68 5.73
N LYS A 67 -1.88 10.41 4.64
CA LYS A 67 -3.22 10.96 4.37
C LYS A 67 -4.17 9.99 3.66
N HIS A 68 -3.62 9.00 2.92
CA HIS A 68 -4.38 8.06 2.11
C HIS A 68 -4.14 6.62 2.56
N LEU A 69 -3.33 5.88 1.79
CA LEU A 69 -3.05 4.47 1.99
C LEU A 69 -1.54 4.28 2.19
N LEU A 70 -1.15 3.67 3.30
CA LEU A 70 0.23 3.21 3.50
C LEU A 70 0.67 2.31 2.33
N GLY A 71 1.99 2.25 2.05
CA GLY A 71 2.53 1.61 0.85
C GLY A 71 2.59 2.55 -0.36
N GLY A 72 1.85 3.68 -0.32
CA GLY A 72 1.86 4.70 -1.37
C GLY A 72 1.56 4.16 -2.76
N ASP A 73 2.09 4.80 -3.79
CA ASP A 73 1.85 4.41 -5.19
C ASP A 73 2.35 3.00 -5.49
N CYS A 74 3.48 2.59 -4.91
CA CYS A 74 4.09 1.29 -5.19
C CYS A 74 3.12 0.13 -4.90
N LEU A 75 2.57 0.08 -3.71
CA LEU A 75 1.62 -0.95 -3.33
C LEU A 75 0.27 -0.76 -4.04
N ASN A 76 -0.24 0.46 -4.05
CA ASN A 76 -1.66 0.70 -4.32
C ASN A 76 -1.98 0.88 -5.80
N VAL A 77 -1.15 1.57 -6.58
CA VAL A 77 -1.44 1.94 -7.97
C VAL A 77 -0.26 1.77 -8.93
N GLY A 78 0.94 1.47 -8.44
CA GLY A 78 2.18 1.46 -9.22
C GLY A 78 2.79 0.07 -9.40
N CYS A 79 3.86 -0.21 -8.66
CA CYS A 79 4.73 -1.38 -8.87
C CYS A 79 3.99 -2.72 -8.77
N VAL A 80 3.18 -2.92 -7.74
CA VAL A 80 2.48 -4.18 -7.50
C VAL A 80 1.39 -4.41 -8.56
N PRO A 81 0.46 -3.46 -8.81
CA PRO A 81 -0.54 -3.61 -9.86
C PRO A 81 0.06 -3.83 -11.24
N SER A 82 1.05 -3.00 -11.63
CA SER A 82 1.65 -3.09 -12.97
C SER A 82 2.34 -4.43 -13.20
N LYS A 83 3.13 -4.91 -12.24
CA LYS A 83 3.79 -6.23 -12.35
C LYS A 83 2.80 -7.39 -12.40
N ALA A 84 1.69 -7.29 -11.66
CA ALA A 84 0.64 -8.30 -11.71
C ALA A 84 0.00 -8.40 -13.10
N ILE A 85 -0.28 -7.24 -13.74
CA ILE A 85 -0.87 -7.15 -15.08
C ILE A 85 0.15 -7.58 -16.14
N ILE A 86 1.41 -7.13 -16.06
CA ILE A 86 2.48 -7.55 -16.97
C ILE A 86 2.67 -9.07 -16.91
N ARG A 87 2.62 -9.67 -15.72
CA ARG A 87 2.73 -11.13 -15.59
C ARG A 87 1.56 -11.87 -16.24
N ALA A 88 0.33 -11.32 -16.16
CA ALA A 88 -0.83 -11.87 -16.85
C ALA A 88 -0.70 -11.73 -18.38
N ALA A 89 -0.23 -10.57 -18.86
CA ALA A 89 0.05 -10.34 -20.28
C ALA A 89 1.11 -11.29 -20.83
N ARG A 90 2.18 -11.55 -20.08
CA ARG A 90 3.21 -12.54 -20.46
C ARG A 90 2.64 -13.97 -20.57
N ALA A 91 1.70 -14.35 -19.70
CA ALA A 91 1.04 -15.64 -19.81
C ALA A 91 0.21 -15.76 -21.10
N ALA A 92 -0.50 -14.69 -21.47
CA ALA A 92 -1.24 -14.65 -22.73
C ALA A 92 -0.31 -14.64 -23.97
N ALA A 93 0.82 -13.97 -23.90
CA ALA A 93 1.84 -13.98 -24.95
C ALA A 93 2.43 -15.37 -25.12
N ALA A 94 2.81 -16.04 -24.03
CA ALA A 94 3.34 -17.41 -24.08
C ALA A 94 2.38 -18.41 -24.74
N VAL A 95 1.07 -18.25 -24.54
CA VAL A 95 0.06 -19.08 -25.24
C VAL A 95 0.03 -18.79 -26.74
N ARG A 96 0.16 -17.52 -27.17
CA ARG A 96 0.19 -17.17 -28.60
C ARG A 96 1.44 -17.65 -29.31
N GLU A 97 2.55 -17.66 -28.60
CA GLU A 97 3.89 -18.02 -29.13
C GLU A 97 4.20 -19.52 -28.95
N ALA A 98 3.30 -20.29 -28.36
CA ALA A 98 3.53 -21.66 -27.93
C ALA A 98 3.94 -22.59 -29.09
N ALA A 99 3.41 -22.35 -30.31
CA ALA A 99 3.75 -23.13 -31.49
C ALA A 99 5.23 -23.09 -31.87
N ASP A 100 5.90 -21.94 -31.64
CA ASP A 100 7.33 -21.78 -31.90
C ASP A 100 8.18 -22.70 -31.02
N PHE A 101 7.61 -23.14 -29.90
CA PHE A 101 8.25 -24.03 -28.93
C PHE A 101 7.73 -25.49 -29.06
N GLY A 102 7.00 -25.81 -30.11
CA GLY A 102 6.44 -27.15 -30.31
C GLY A 102 5.26 -27.50 -29.40
N VAL A 103 4.64 -26.52 -28.74
CA VAL A 103 3.48 -26.73 -27.87
C VAL A 103 2.19 -26.44 -28.65
N ASN A 104 1.35 -27.45 -28.78
CA ASN A 104 0.04 -27.32 -29.44
C ASN A 104 -0.99 -26.76 -28.45
N VAL A 105 -1.49 -25.57 -28.72
CA VAL A 105 -2.57 -24.93 -27.97
C VAL A 105 -3.90 -25.14 -28.67
N PRO A 106 -4.95 -25.63 -27.97
CA PRO A 106 -6.27 -25.77 -28.57
C PRO A 106 -6.81 -24.43 -29.06
N HIS A 107 -7.63 -24.50 -30.15
CA HIS A 107 -8.35 -23.33 -30.64
C HIS A 107 -9.34 -22.79 -29.57
N GLY A 108 -9.60 -21.49 -29.58
CA GLY A 108 -10.62 -20.87 -28.73
C GLY A 108 -10.11 -20.47 -27.35
N VAL A 109 -8.81 -20.45 -27.12
CA VAL A 109 -8.24 -19.90 -25.88
C VAL A 109 -8.57 -18.41 -25.74
N THR A 110 -9.18 -18.05 -24.64
CA THR A 110 -9.60 -16.67 -24.33
C THR A 110 -8.91 -16.12 -23.08
N VAL A 111 -8.81 -14.82 -23.02
CA VAL A 111 -8.30 -14.11 -21.83
C VAL A 111 -9.47 -13.51 -21.06
N ASN A 112 -9.63 -13.90 -19.80
CA ASN A 112 -10.59 -13.27 -18.89
C ASN A 112 -9.90 -12.12 -18.15
N PHE A 113 -10.08 -10.89 -18.65
CA PHE A 113 -9.48 -9.70 -18.07
C PHE A 113 -10.00 -9.42 -16.63
N GLY A 114 -11.26 -9.73 -16.35
CA GLY A 114 -11.83 -9.60 -15.01
C GLY A 114 -11.08 -10.43 -13.97
N LYS A 115 -10.74 -11.70 -14.31
CA LYS A 115 -9.91 -12.55 -13.44
C LYS A 115 -8.47 -12.06 -13.30
N ALA A 116 -7.90 -11.47 -14.35
CA ALA A 116 -6.56 -10.86 -14.25
C ALA A 116 -6.56 -9.68 -13.28
N MET A 117 -7.60 -8.84 -13.30
CA MET A 117 -7.77 -7.72 -12.38
C MET A 117 -8.08 -8.17 -10.95
N GLU A 118 -8.88 -9.21 -10.76
CA GLU A 118 -9.11 -9.81 -9.45
C GLU A 118 -7.80 -10.37 -8.85
N ARG A 119 -7.01 -11.10 -9.65
CA ARG A 119 -5.69 -11.57 -9.24
C ARG A 119 -4.77 -10.41 -8.82
N MET A 120 -4.78 -9.31 -9.55
CA MET A 120 -4.01 -8.10 -9.20
C MET A 120 -4.43 -7.56 -7.82
N ARG A 121 -5.75 -7.43 -7.57
CA ARG A 121 -6.28 -6.97 -6.26
C ARG A 121 -5.90 -7.92 -5.13
N ARG A 122 -5.99 -9.23 -5.37
CA ARG A 122 -5.56 -10.25 -4.42
C ARG A 122 -4.08 -10.11 -4.05
N LEU A 123 -3.19 -9.98 -5.03
CA LEU A 123 -1.75 -9.81 -4.77
C LEU A 123 -1.45 -8.54 -3.95
N ARG A 124 -2.12 -7.45 -4.26
CA ARG A 124 -2.01 -6.19 -3.52
C ARG A 124 -2.45 -6.37 -2.06
N ALA A 125 -3.58 -7.04 -1.85
CA ALA A 125 -4.10 -7.36 -0.52
C ALA A 125 -3.17 -8.31 0.26
N ASP A 126 -2.55 -9.28 -0.41
CA ASP A 126 -1.63 -10.23 0.23
C ASP A 126 -0.30 -9.59 0.65
N ILE A 127 0.13 -8.55 -0.05
CA ILE A 127 1.33 -7.78 0.29
C ILE A 127 1.05 -6.75 1.39
N SER A 128 -0.18 -6.22 1.48
CA SER A 128 -0.55 -5.11 2.36
C SER A 128 -0.20 -5.26 3.85
N PRO A 129 -0.14 -6.47 4.46
CA PRO A 129 0.31 -6.60 5.84
C PRO A 129 1.74 -6.09 6.07
N HIS A 130 2.61 -6.13 5.06
CA HIS A 130 3.98 -5.63 5.15
C HIS A 130 4.05 -4.10 5.28
N ASP A 131 3.06 -3.40 4.74
CA ASP A 131 2.95 -1.94 4.77
C ASP A 131 1.85 -1.46 5.75
N SER A 132 1.40 -2.34 6.66
CA SER A 132 0.27 -2.06 7.54
C SER A 132 0.61 -1.09 8.67
N ALA A 133 -0.38 -0.27 9.06
CA ALA A 133 -0.26 0.62 10.21
C ALA A 133 0.12 -0.15 11.49
N LYS A 134 -0.49 -1.33 11.69
CA LYS A 134 -0.18 -2.21 12.81
C LYS A 134 1.31 -2.59 12.86
N ARG A 135 1.84 -3.11 11.73
CA ARG A 135 3.24 -3.55 11.67
C ARG A 135 4.21 -2.41 11.99
N PHE A 136 3.99 -1.23 11.44
CA PHE A 136 4.87 -0.08 11.70
C PHE A 136 4.81 0.38 13.16
N THR A 137 3.64 0.30 13.79
CA THR A 137 3.50 0.56 15.23
C THR A 137 4.25 -0.48 16.08
N GLU A 138 4.15 -1.76 15.73
CA GLU A 138 4.90 -2.84 16.40
C GLU A 138 6.42 -2.68 16.26
N LEU A 139 6.87 -2.00 15.21
CA LEU A 139 8.28 -1.66 14.95
C LEU A 139 8.72 -0.32 15.60
N GLY A 140 7.88 0.28 16.43
CA GLY A 140 8.21 1.47 17.22
C GLY A 140 7.95 2.81 16.55
N VAL A 141 7.21 2.81 15.40
CA VAL A 141 6.83 4.05 14.71
C VAL A 141 5.45 4.50 15.19
N ASP A 142 5.30 5.75 15.58
CA ASP A 142 3.98 6.35 15.84
C ASP A 142 3.30 6.68 14.51
N VAL A 143 2.31 5.88 14.13
CA VAL A 143 1.59 6.02 12.85
C VAL A 143 0.36 6.90 13.02
N PHE A 144 0.31 7.99 12.26
CA PHE A 144 -0.80 8.94 12.22
C PHE A 144 -1.49 8.88 10.85
N LEU A 145 -2.75 8.48 10.82
CA LEU A 145 -3.57 8.58 9.61
C LEU A 145 -4.23 9.97 9.56
N GLY A 146 -3.99 10.70 8.47
CA GLY A 146 -4.45 12.07 8.24
C GLY A 146 -3.43 12.91 7.48
N GLY A 147 -3.81 14.13 7.10
CA GLY A 147 -2.93 15.04 6.35
C GLY A 147 -1.91 15.74 7.24
N GLY A 148 -0.61 15.61 6.95
CA GLY A 148 0.44 16.38 7.60
C GLY A 148 0.64 17.75 6.97
N LYS A 149 0.78 18.79 7.79
CA LYS A 149 1.08 20.16 7.33
C LYS A 149 2.09 20.82 8.24
N PHE A 150 3.12 21.45 7.68
CA PHE A 150 4.01 22.33 8.42
C PHE A 150 3.25 23.57 8.92
N THR A 151 3.41 23.88 10.19
CA THR A 151 2.86 25.08 10.85
C THR A 151 3.92 25.97 11.44
N GLY A 152 5.18 25.55 11.34
CA GLY A 152 6.38 26.26 11.76
C GLY A 152 7.62 25.60 11.15
N PRO A 153 8.81 26.15 11.43
CA PRO A 153 10.07 25.61 10.89
C PRO A 153 10.39 24.20 11.39
N ASP A 154 9.88 23.82 12.54
CA ASP A 154 10.11 22.55 13.24
C ASP A 154 8.82 21.88 13.74
N THR A 155 7.68 22.34 13.26
CA THR A 155 6.36 21.91 13.75
C THR A 155 5.50 21.40 12.62
N VAL A 156 4.94 20.20 12.79
CA VAL A 156 3.98 19.57 11.87
C VAL A 156 2.68 19.33 12.63
N THR A 157 1.56 19.72 12.03
CA THR A 157 0.22 19.43 12.54
C THR A 157 -0.46 18.43 11.63
N ARG A 158 -1.19 17.47 12.21
CA ARG A 158 -2.08 16.58 11.49
C ARG A 158 -3.47 17.19 11.38
N ARG A 159 -4.06 17.20 10.20
CA ARG A 159 -5.47 17.51 9.92
C ARG A 159 -6.28 16.23 9.69
#